data_c50c0618d8ae5e52fa9ba70682ec5477
#
_entry.id   c50c0618d8ae5e52fa9ba70682ec5477
#
_cell.length_a   1.000
_cell.length_b   1.000
_cell.length_c   1.000
_cell.angle_alpha   90.00
_cell.angle_beta   90.00
_cell.angle_gamma   90.00
#
_symmetry.space_group_name_H-M   'P 1'
#
loop_
_entity.id
_entity.type
_entity.pdbx_description
1 polymer ?
#
loop_
_entity_poly.entity_id
_entity_poly.type
_entity_poly.pdbx_seq_one_letter_code
_entity_poly.pdbx_strand_id
1 'polypeptide(L)'
;RYTQQSPEIETYKKAIKDYEMANWESLASHYADTAKIYFNATQKNPKTVAQMIEQDKNDVILFTSYNFVPEESEFEMVVTDKGETWVNYWGLWQGRLKSNNELFELPVHLTARFIDGKIVKEHGYWDNSAITVAMMNSQSASPPEATTETEEKK
;
A
#
# COMPACT_ATOMS: atom_id res chain seq x y z
N ARG A 1 11.52 -20.95 14.46
CA ARG A 1 10.43 -21.78 13.93
C ARG A 1 9.84 -21.11 12.70
N TYR A 2 9.62 -21.88 11.66
CA TYR A 2 9.08 -21.44 10.36
C TYR A 2 7.82 -22.23 10.04
N THR A 3 6.80 -21.57 9.47
CA THR A 3 5.60 -22.22 8.94
C THR A 3 4.95 -21.37 7.85
N GLN A 4 4.25 -22.03 6.94
CA GLN A 4 3.44 -21.38 5.91
C GLN A 4 1.92 -21.40 6.25
N GLN A 5 1.58 -21.85 7.45
CA GLN A 5 0.21 -21.87 7.96
C GLN A 5 0.19 -21.47 9.43
N SER A 6 -0.55 -20.42 9.74
CA SER A 6 -0.75 -19.95 11.11
C SER A 6 -1.94 -19.00 11.21
N PRO A 7 -2.49 -18.80 12.42
CA PRO A 7 -3.52 -17.77 12.63
C PRO A 7 -3.06 -16.36 12.23
N GLU A 8 -1.79 -16.02 12.46
CA GLU A 8 -1.23 -14.72 12.12
C GLU A 8 -1.18 -14.52 10.60
N ILE A 9 -0.82 -15.57 9.83
CA ILE A 9 -0.88 -15.55 8.37
C ILE A 9 -2.31 -15.29 7.90
N GLU A 10 -3.29 -15.97 8.48
CA GLU A 10 -4.71 -15.78 8.12
C GLU A 10 -5.19 -14.36 8.45
N THR A 11 -4.76 -13.80 9.59
CA THR A 11 -5.03 -12.40 9.94
C THR A 11 -4.41 -11.45 8.93
N TYR A 12 -3.16 -11.70 8.51
CA TYR A 12 -2.48 -10.84 7.54
C TYR A 12 -3.13 -10.90 6.15
N LYS A 13 -3.56 -12.08 5.72
CA LYS A 13 -4.37 -12.24 4.49
C LYS A 13 -5.65 -11.40 4.55
N LYS A 14 -6.34 -11.40 5.69
CA LYS A 14 -7.54 -10.56 5.89
C LYS A 14 -7.21 -9.07 5.82
N ALA A 15 -6.12 -8.64 6.43
CA ALA A 15 -5.67 -7.24 6.38
C ALA A 15 -5.40 -6.80 4.95
N ILE A 16 -4.69 -7.59 4.16
CA ILE A 16 -4.43 -7.32 2.74
C ILE A 16 -5.74 -7.27 1.94
N LYS A 17 -6.65 -8.19 2.20
CA LYS A 17 -7.97 -8.20 1.57
C LYS A 17 -8.81 -6.97 1.92
N ASP A 18 -8.76 -6.53 3.17
CA ASP A 18 -9.43 -5.31 3.60
C ASP A 18 -8.90 -4.08 2.87
N TYR A 19 -7.58 -4.00 2.66
CA TYR A 19 -6.96 -2.96 1.84
C TYR A 19 -7.50 -2.99 0.40
N GLU A 20 -7.53 -4.17 -0.24
CA GLU A 20 -8.04 -4.32 -1.60
C GLU A 20 -9.51 -3.91 -1.73
N MET A 21 -10.32 -4.19 -0.72
CA MET A 21 -11.75 -3.89 -0.68
C MET A 21 -12.08 -2.51 -0.11
N ALA A 22 -11.07 -1.74 0.29
CA ALA A 22 -11.23 -0.45 0.96
C ALA A 22 -12.06 -0.54 2.26
N ASN A 23 -11.95 -1.65 2.97
CA ASN A 23 -12.57 -1.88 4.28
C ASN A 23 -11.68 -1.32 5.39
N TRP A 24 -11.64 0.00 5.52
CA TRP A 24 -10.66 0.69 6.36
C TRP A 24 -10.82 0.42 7.85
N GLU A 25 -12.04 0.34 8.35
CA GLU A 25 -12.31 0.02 9.75
C GLU A 25 -11.88 -1.41 10.09
N SER A 26 -12.18 -2.38 9.23
CA SER A 26 -11.74 -3.76 9.38
C SER A 26 -10.21 -3.86 9.30
N LEU A 27 -9.58 -3.16 8.36
CA LEU A 27 -8.11 -3.09 8.26
C LEU A 27 -7.50 -2.62 9.57
N ALA A 28 -7.98 -1.53 10.13
CA ALA A 28 -7.50 -0.98 11.41
C ALA A 28 -7.64 -1.99 12.56
N SER A 29 -8.67 -2.81 12.55
CA SER A 29 -8.94 -3.79 13.60
C SER A 29 -7.87 -4.88 13.75
N HIS A 30 -7.05 -5.10 12.72
CA HIS A 30 -5.96 -6.07 12.76
C HIS A 30 -4.68 -5.56 13.42
N TYR A 31 -4.63 -4.26 13.70
CA TYR A 31 -3.49 -3.57 14.31
C TYR A 31 -3.74 -3.25 15.77
N ALA A 32 -2.68 -3.30 16.58
CA ALA A 32 -2.72 -2.72 17.92
C ALA A 32 -2.81 -1.20 17.83
N ASP A 33 -3.43 -0.54 18.82
CA ASP A 33 -3.60 0.92 18.85
C ASP A 33 -2.27 1.68 18.79
N THR A 34 -1.21 1.07 19.32
CA THR A 34 0.15 1.64 19.37
C THR A 34 1.06 1.15 18.24
N ALA A 35 0.51 0.45 17.24
CA ALA A 35 1.31 -0.09 16.14
C ALA A 35 2.08 1.01 15.41
N LYS A 36 3.31 0.67 14.99
CA LYS A 36 4.19 1.53 14.20
C LYS A 36 4.38 0.96 12.81
N ILE A 37 4.15 1.77 11.80
CA ILE A 37 4.22 1.38 10.39
C ILE A 37 5.34 2.15 9.68
N TYR A 38 6.17 1.39 8.95
CA TYR A 38 7.35 1.89 8.22
C TYR A 38 7.25 1.47 6.75
N PHE A 39 6.39 2.13 5.96
CA PHE A 39 6.28 1.88 4.52
C PHE A 39 7.24 2.79 3.77
N ASN A 40 8.27 2.19 3.13
CA ASN A 40 9.34 2.93 2.45
C ASN A 40 9.95 4.02 3.34
N ALA A 41 10.07 3.75 4.62
CA ALA A 41 10.48 4.72 5.62
C ALA A 41 11.57 4.16 6.55
N THR A 42 12.38 5.06 7.06
CA THR A 42 13.41 4.73 8.06
C THR A 42 12.78 4.56 9.45
N GLN A 43 13.53 3.95 10.38
CA GLN A 43 13.12 3.76 11.78
C GLN A 43 12.77 5.08 12.51
N LYS A 44 13.20 6.21 11.98
CA LYS A 44 12.96 7.54 12.57
C LYS A 44 11.58 8.11 12.23
N ASN A 45 10.91 7.57 11.23
CA ASN A 45 9.66 8.12 10.69
C ASN A 45 8.52 7.11 10.67
N PRO A 46 8.10 6.58 11.85
CA PRO A 46 6.94 5.70 11.91
C PRO A 46 5.64 6.47 11.64
N LYS A 47 4.70 5.77 11.01
CA LYS A 47 3.30 6.22 10.93
C LYS A 47 2.46 5.45 11.94
N THR A 48 1.41 6.08 12.42
CA THR A 48 0.33 5.42 13.17
C THR A 48 -0.59 4.67 12.20
N VAL A 49 -1.45 3.80 12.72
CA VAL A 49 -2.47 3.11 11.92
C VAL A 49 -3.39 4.13 11.21
N ALA A 50 -3.81 5.17 11.93
CA ALA A 50 -4.66 6.23 11.35
C ALA A 50 -3.98 6.95 10.18
N GLN A 51 -2.70 7.27 10.31
CA GLN A 51 -1.90 7.91 9.24
C GLN A 51 -1.71 6.97 8.05
N MET A 52 -1.47 5.68 8.29
CA MET A 52 -1.37 4.67 7.24
C MET A 52 -2.67 4.60 6.44
N ILE A 53 -3.80 4.50 7.11
CA ILE A 53 -5.11 4.39 6.45
C ILE A 53 -5.43 5.65 5.65
N GLU A 54 -5.14 6.83 6.18
CA GLU A 54 -5.33 8.07 5.43
C GLU A 54 -4.49 8.12 4.17
N GLN A 55 -3.22 7.67 4.25
CA GLN A 55 -2.36 7.56 3.08
C GLN A 55 -2.91 6.55 2.07
N ASP A 56 -3.35 5.38 2.52
CA ASP A 56 -3.94 4.36 1.67
C ASP A 56 -5.19 4.88 0.93
N LYS A 57 -6.07 5.59 1.64
CA LYS A 57 -7.25 6.24 1.04
C LYS A 57 -6.86 7.22 -0.06
N ASN A 58 -5.87 8.05 0.19
CA ASN A 58 -5.39 9.05 -0.77
C ASN A 58 -4.73 8.41 -1.98
N ASP A 59 -4.06 7.27 -1.80
CA ASP A 59 -3.39 6.56 -2.88
C ASP A 59 -4.38 5.81 -3.77
N VAL A 60 -5.30 5.04 -3.18
CA VAL A 60 -6.18 4.16 -3.96
C VAL A 60 -7.19 4.91 -4.83
N ILE A 61 -7.57 6.13 -4.45
CA ILE A 61 -8.48 6.96 -5.26
C ILE A 61 -7.86 7.40 -6.60
N LEU A 62 -6.54 7.30 -6.75
CA LEU A 62 -5.83 7.62 -7.98
C LEU A 62 -5.97 6.52 -9.04
N PHE A 63 -6.47 5.34 -8.66
CA PHE A 63 -6.57 4.16 -9.52
C PHE A 63 -8.01 3.78 -9.80
N THR A 64 -8.30 3.34 -11.02
CA THR A 64 -9.61 2.77 -11.38
C THR A 64 -9.78 1.35 -10.85
N SER A 65 -8.66 0.63 -10.72
CA SER A 65 -8.59 -0.71 -10.15
C SER A 65 -7.24 -0.90 -9.51
N TYR A 66 -7.19 -1.70 -8.43
CA TYR A 66 -5.94 -2.12 -7.79
C TYR A 66 -6.18 -3.42 -7.04
N ASN A 67 -5.18 -4.28 -7.01
CA ASN A 67 -5.22 -5.56 -6.30
C ASN A 67 -3.82 -6.16 -6.21
N PHE A 68 -3.65 -7.12 -5.33
CA PHE A 68 -2.52 -8.04 -5.37
C PHE A 68 -2.88 -9.25 -6.23
N VAL A 69 -1.94 -9.68 -7.08
CA VAL A 69 -2.15 -10.86 -7.94
C VAL A 69 -2.11 -12.13 -7.07
N PRO A 70 -3.20 -12.92 -6.99
CA PRO A 70 -3.27 -14.04 -6.06
C PRO A 70 -2.17 -15.09 -6.27
N GLU A 71 -1.83 -15.39 -7.53
CA GLU A 71 -0.84 -16.41 -7.89
C GLU A 71 0.61 -15.98 -7.54
N GLU A 72 0.83 -14.69 -7.33
CA GLU A 72 2.14 -14.09 -6.99
C GLU A 72 2.25 -13.80 -5.49
N SER A 73 1.29 -14.24 -4.68
CA SER A 73 1.26 -13.97 -3.23
C SER A 73 1.83 -15.15 -2.45
N GLU A 74 2.87 -14.88 -1.65
CA GLU A 74 3.50 -15.85 -0.76
C GLU A 74 3.55 -15.33 0.67
N PHE A 75 3.20 -16.21 1.61
CA PHE A 75 3.19 -15.91 3.05
C PHE A 75 4.04 -16.92 3.81
N GLU A 76 4.77 -16.45 4.80
CA GLU A 76 5.42 -17.28 5.78
C GLU A 76 5.38 -16.64 7.17
N MET A 77 5.44 -17.44 8.22
CA MET A 77 5.60 -16.98 9.59
C MET A 77 6.91 -17.49 10.17
N VAL A 78 7.63 -16.61 10.84
CA VAL A 78 8.87 -16.92 11.52
C VAL A 78 8.74 -16.54 12.99
N VAL A 79 9.14 -17.44 13.88
CA VAL A 79 9.40 -17.10 15.30
C VAL A 79 10.91 -17.02 15.47
N THR A 80 11.40 -15.83 15.81
CA THR A 80 12.83 -15.56 15.97
C THR A 80 13.38 -16.19 17.27
N ASP A 81 14.71 -16.22 17.41
CA ASP A 81 15.36 -16.68 18.64
C ASP A 81 15.01 -15.82 19.86
N LYS A 82 14.55 -14.59 19.63
CA LYS A 82 14.05 -13.69 20.68
C LYS A 82 12.57 -13.94 21.04
N GLY A 83 11.93 -14.93 20.42
CA GLY A 83 10.50 -15.23 20.61
C GLY A 83 9.55 -14.28 19.93
N GLU A 84 10.02 -13.46 18.98
CA GLU A 84 9.17 -12.55 18.21
C GLU A 84 8.51 -13.28 17.04
N THR A 85 7.21 -13.09 16.87
CA THR A 85 6.45 -13.65 15.76
C THR A 85 6.33 -12.64 14.63
N TRP A 86 6.84 -13.01 13.46
CA TRP A 86 6.81 -12.20 12.25
C TRP A 86 6.14 -12.94 11.10
N VAL A 87 5.28 -12.25 10.36
CA VAL A 87 4.72 -12.74 9.08
C VAL A 87 5.36 -11.95 7.96
N ASN A 88 5.91 -12.67 7.00
CA ASN A 88 6.48 -12.12 5.78
C ASN A 88 5.54 -12.36 4.61
N TYR A 89 5.42 -11.37 3.73
CA TYR A 89 4.62 -11.39 2.53
C TYR A 89 5.42 -10.89 1.33
N TRP A 90 5.40 -11.65 0.27
CA TRP A 90 5.87 -11.24 -1.05
C TRP A 90 4.71 -11.26 -2.01
N GLY A 91 4.50 -10.18 -2.73
CA GLY A 91 3.38 -10.07 -3.65
C GLY A 91 3.67 -9.16 -4.83
N LEU A 92 2.77 -9.22 -5.80
CA LEU A 92 2.74 -8.32 -6.95
C LEU A 92 1.49 -7.47 -6.85
N TRP A 93 1.66 -6.18 -6.63
CA TRP A 93 0.57 -5.20 -6.66
C TRP A 93 0.36 -4.72 -8.09
N GLN A 94 -0.91 -4.64 -8.51
CA GLN A 94 -1.31 -4.06 -9.79
C GLN A 94 -2.25 -2.90 -9.55
N GLY A 95 -2.08 -1.84 -10.33
CA GLY A 95 -3.00 -0.70 -10.30
C GLY A 95 -3.09 -0.02 -11.65
N ARG A 96 -4.32 0.35 -12.05
CA ARG A 96 -4.56 1.12 -13.27
C ARG A 96 -4.79 2.57 -12.91
N LEU A 97 -3.87 3.44 -13.31
CA LEU A 97 -3.92 4.86 -13.00
C LEU A 97 -5.08 5.54 -13.76
N LYS A 98 -5.88 6.35 -13.07
CA LYS A 98 -7.00 7.07 -13.67
C LYS A 98 -6.57 8.07 -14.72
N SER A 99 -5.49 8.81 -14.47
CA SER A 99 -5.08 9.96 -15.27
C SER A 99 -4.61 9.60 -16.68
N ASN A 100 -4.02 8.41 -16.88
CA ASN A 100 -3.46 7.98 -18.16
C ASN A 100 -3.87 6.57 -18.59
N ASN A 101 -4.70 5.88 -17.78
CA ASN A 101 -5.14 4.49 -18.00
C ASN A 101 -4.00 3.46 -18.08
N GLU A 102 -2.81 3.80 -17.56
CA GLU A 102 -1.65 2.92 -17.56
C GLU A 102 -1.74 1.89 -16.42
N LEU A 103 -1.39 0.64 -16.72
CA LEU A 103 -1.29 -0.43 -15.73
C LEU A 103 0.13 -0.45 -15.14
N PHE A 104 0.21 -0.35 -13.81
CA PHE A 104 1.45 -0.50 -13.06
C PHE A 104 1.48 -1.83 -12.32
N GLU A 105 2.65 -2.46 -12.30
CA GLU A 105 2.92 -3.67 -11.54
C GLU A 105 4.13 -3.43 -10.63
N LEU A 106 3.94 -3.61 -9.32
CA LEU A 106 4.99 -3.38 -8.33
C LEU A 106 5.23 -4.64 -7.51
N PRO A 107 6.44 -5.19 -7.52
CA PRO A 107 6.83 -6.15 -6.49
C PRO A 107 6.78 -5.50 -5.12
N VAL A 108 6.15 -6.17 -4.18
CA VAL A 108 5.96 -5.65 -2.81
C VAL A 108 6.45 -6.68 -1.80
N HIS A 109 7.21 -6.23 -0.81
CA HIS A 109 7.54 -7.01 0.36
C HIS A 109 7.01 -6.32 1.61
N LEU A 110 6.23 -7.07 2.41
CA LEU A 110 5.74 -6.63 3.70
C LEU A 110 6.21 -7.60 4.79
N THR A 111 6.49 -7.08 5.98
CA THR A 111 6.78 -7.89 7.15
C THR A 111 6.12 -7.27 8.38
N ALA A 112 5.40 -8.09 9.14
CA ALA A 112 4.61 -7.63 10.28
C ALA A 112 4.90 -8.46 11.52
N ARG A 113 5.17 -7.79 12.63
CA ARG A 113 5.30 -8.41 13.94
C ARG A 113 3.94 -8.48 14.62
N PHE A 114 3.62 -9.65 15.17
CA PHE A 114 2.39 -9.92 15.90
C PHE A 114 2.63 -10.11 17.38
N ILE A 115 1.76 -9.54 18.19
CA ILE A 115 1.62 -9.84 19.62
C ILE A 115 0.11 -10.01 19.89
N ASP A 116 -0.24 -11.13 20.53
CA ASP A 116 -1.64 -11.44 20.88
C ASP A 116 -2.63 -11.29 19.70
N GLY A 117 -2.22 -11.76 18.53
CA GLY A 117 -3.04 -11.74 17.32
C GLY A 117 -3.17 -10.38 16.64
N LYS A 118 -2.46 -9.34 17.10
CA LYS A 118 -2.47 -8.00 16.52
C LYS A 118 -1.11 -7.62 15.95
N ILE A 119 -1.13 -6.85 14.87
CA ILE A 119 0.08 -6.27 14.30
C ILE A 119 0.54 -5.11 15.19
N VAL A 120 1.77 -5.18 15.67
CA VAL A 120 2.38 -4.14 16.51
C VAL A 120 3.45 -3.34 15.79
N LYS A 121 3.98 -3.90 14.70
CA LYS A 121 5.00 -3.27 13.88
C LYS A 121 4.92 -3.84 12.47
N GLU A 122 5.01 -2.97 11.46
CA GLU A 122 4.99 -3.40 10.07
C GLU A 122 6.00 -2.60 9.25
N HIS A 123 6.75 -3.30 8.41
CA HIS A 123 7.61 -2.71 7.39
C HIS A 123 7.09 -3.08 6.00
N GLY A 124 7.21 -2.18 5.07
CA GLY A 124 6.88 -2.42 3.67
C GLY A 124 7.91 -1.79 2.75
N TYR A 125 8.21 -2.49 1.67
CA TYR A 125 9.22 -2.09 0.68
C TYR A 125 8.68 -2.32 -0.73
N TRP A 126 8.66 -1.26 -1.52
CA TRP A 126 8.32 -1.27 -2.94
C TRP A 126 8.87 -0.03 -3.62
N ASP A 127 9.03 -0.10 -4.93
CA ASP A 127 9.46 1.04 -5.73
C ASP A 127 8.26 1.64 -6.48
N ASN A 128 7.81 2.80 -6.06
CA ASN A 128 6.71 3.53 -6.67
C ASN A 128 7.17 4.64 -7.65
N SER A 129 8.43 4.67 -8.01
CA SER A 129 9.02 5.74 -8.83
C SER A 129 8.32 5.91 -10.18
N ALA A 130 7.95 4.80 -10.83
CA ALA A 130 7.26 4.85 -12.12
C ALA A 130 5.88 5.54 -12.02
N ILE A 131 5.13 5.27 -10.95
CA ILE A 131 3.84 5.92 -10.69
C ILE A 131 4.06 7.41 -10.42
N THR A 132 5.05 7.75 -9.61
CA THR A 132 5.39 9.14 -9.30
C THR A 132 5.73 9.93 -10.56
N VAL A 133 6.55 9.37 -11.45
CA VAL A 133 6.89 9.99 -12.74
C VAL A 133 5.65 10.17 -13.61
N ALA A 134 4.79 9.17 -13.71
CA ALA A 134 3.55 9.25 -14.49
C ALA A 134 2.61 10.34 -13.97
N MET A 135 2.50 10.50 -12.66
CA MET A 135 1.70 11.56 -12.03
C MET A 135 2.28 12.93 -12.26
N MET A 136 3.60 13.10 -12.19
CA MET A 136 4.28 14.37 -12.50
C MET A 136 4.08 14.77 -13.97
N ASN A 137 4.17 13.83 -14.89
CA ASN A 137 3.91 14.06 -16.32
C ASN A 137 2.46 14.48 -16.58
N SER A 138 1.50 13.90 -15.88
CA SER A 138 0.08 14.28 -15.97
C SER A 138 -0.19 15.70 -15.48
N GLN A 139 0.54 16.16 -14.45
CA GLN A 139 0.44 17.53 -13.92
C GLN A 139 1.09 18.57 -14.83
N SER A 140 2.15 18.22 -15.56
CA SER A 140 2.84 19.11 -16.49
C SER A 140 2.10 19.27 -17.82
N ALA A 141 1.14 18.41 -18.17
CA ALA A 141 0.24 18.52 -19.30
C ALA A 141 -0.92 19.45 -18.96
N SER A 142 -0.66 20.75 -18.73
CA SER A 142 -1.71 21.77 -18.64
C SER A 142 -2.40 21.86 -20.01
N PRO A 143 -3.76 21.98 -20.08
CA PRO A 143 -4.44 22.22 -21.33
C PRO A 143 -3.90 23.53 -21.93
N PRO A 144 -3.77 23.63 -23.28
CA PRO A 144 -3.33 24.86 -23.91
C PRO A 144 -4.30 25.99 -23.52
N GLU A 145 -3.76 27.10 -23.05
CA GLU A 145 -4.52 28.32 -22.80
C GLU A 145 -5.31 28.65 -24.07
N ALA A 146 -6.63 28.78 -23.92
CA ALA A 146 -7.48 29.29 -25.00
C ALA A 146 -7.02 30.71 -25.30
N THR A 147 -6.37 30.91 -26.42
CA THR A 147 -6.09 32.24 -26.97
C THR A 147 -7.43 32.89 -27.29
N THR A 148 -7.84 33.82 -26.47
CA THR A 148 -8.92 34.76 -26.80
C THR A 148 -8.41 35.66 -27.92
N GLU A 149 -8.78 35.35 -29.15
CA GLU A 149 -8.69 36.29 -30.26
C GLU A 149 -9.67 37.43 -29.98
N THR A 150 -9.13 38.56 -29.63
CA THR A 150 -9.91 39.83 -29.62
C THR A 150 -10.10 40.25 -31.06
N GLU A 151 -11.28 40.03 -31.61
CA GLU A 151 -11.70 40.70 -32.87
C GLU A 151 -11.87 42.21 -32.58
N GLU A 152 -10.91 43.00 -33.01
CA GLU A 152 -11.10 44.44 -33.21
C GLU A 152 -12.05 44.63 -34.40
N LYS A 153 -13.29 45.03 -34.13
CA LYS A 153 -14.17 45.63 -35.16
C LYS A 153 -13.77 47.08 -35.41
N LYS A 154 -13.40 47.33 -36.64
CA LYS A 154 -13.38 48.67 -37.22
C LYS A 154 -14.81 49.18 -37.46
#